data_741c1dc0b454db707b60093b44bdb9e6
#
_entry.id   741c1dc0b454db707b60093b44bdb9e6
#
_cell.length_a   1.000
_cell.length_b   1.000
_cell.length_c   1.000
_cell.angle_alpha   90.00
_cell.angle_beta   90.00
_cell.angle_gamma   90.00
#
_symmetry.space_group_name_H-M   'P 1'
#
loop_
_entity.id
_entity.type
_entity.pdbx_description
1 polymer ?
#
loop_
_entity_poly.entity_id
_entity_poly.type
_entity_poly.pdbx_seq_one_letter_code
_entity_poly.pdbx_strand_id
1 'polypeptide(L)' 'MDTLMAQIREGMARGRLPCVDCAATWYGPGRGQRCAVCDHRILGSELGIDCDIPDGTTLRLHARCYEVWHSLLAT' A
#
# COMPACT_ATOMS: atom_id res chain seq x y z
N MET A 1 -6.56 -6.75 18.16
CA MET A 1 -5.79 -5.56 17.77
C MET A 1 -5.33 -5.70 16.33
N ASP A 2 -5.47 -4.67 15.55
CA ASP A 2 -5.14 -4.75 14.13
C ASP A 2 -3.69 -4.34 13.90
N THR A 3 -2.81 -5.33 13.74
CA THR A 3 -1.39 -5.12 13.50
C THR A 3 -1.16 -4.40 12.18
N LEU A 4 -1.97 -4.66 11.18
CA LEU A 4 -1.84 -4.03 9.87
C LEU A 4 -2.09 -2.52 9.97
N MET A 5 -3.12 -2.12 10.69
CA MET A 5 -3.42 -0.70 10.89
C MET A 5 -2.29 0.01 11.63
N ALA A 6 -1.72 -0.65 12.65
CA ALA A 6 -0.59 -0.09 13.39
C ALA A 6 0.63 0.08 12.48
N GLN A 7 0.92 -0.89 11.62
CA GLN A 7 2.02 -0.80 10.66
C GLN A 7 1.83 0.36 9.70
N ILE A 8 0.61 0.58 9.23
CA ILE A 8 0.31 1.66 8.30
C ILE A 8 0.50 3.02 8.98
N ARG A 9 -0.03 3.17 10.19
CA ARG A 9 0.11 4.42 10.94
C ARG A 9 1.56 4.75 11.22
N GLU A 10 2.36 3.75 11.57
CA GLU A 10 3.78 3.93 11.79
C GLU A 10 4.50 4.33 10.50
N GLY A 11 4.16 3.67 9.37
CA GLY A 11 4.73 3.99 8.09
C GLY A 11 4.43 5.43 7.66
N MET A 12 3.21 5.89 7.90
CA MET A 12 2.82 7.26 7.61
C MET A 12 3.56 8.26 8.51
N ALA A 13 3.67 7.95 9.80
CA ALA A 13 4.36 8.81 10.75
C ALA A 13 5.84 8.94 10.45
N ARG A 14 6.45 7.88 9.91
CA ARG A 14 7.88 7.87 9.56
C ARG A 14 8.17 8.33 8.14
N GLY A 15 7.14 8.66 7.38
CA GLY A 15 7.32 9.10 6.00
C GLY A 15 7.54 7.99 4.99
N ARG A 16 7.39 6.71 5.36
CA ARG A 16 7.51 5.60 4.42
C ARG A 16 6.26 5.45 3.56
N LEU A 17 5.13 5.86 4.08
CA LEU A 17 3.86 5.85 3.35
C LEU A 17 3.37 7.28 3.22
N PRO A 18 2.91 7.68 2.03
CA PRO A 18 2.41 9.04 1.85
C PRO A 18 1.08 9.24 2.56
N CYS A 19 0.76 10.50 2.84
CA CYS A 19 -0.52 10.90 3.41
C CYS A 19 -1.44 11.50 2.36
N VAL A 20 -1.17 11.19 1.08
CA VAL A 20 -1.97 11.64 -0.06
C VAL A 20 -2.43 10.43 -0.85
N ASP A 21 -3.57 10.57 -1.51
CA ASP A 21 -4.15 9.49 -2.29
C ASP A 21 -3.38 9.25 -3.58
N CYS A 22 -3.64 8.09 -4.20
CA CYS A 22 -3.05 7.75 -5.48
C CYS A 22 -3.62 8.62 -6.59
N ALA A 23 -2.77 9.06 -7.49
CA ALA A 23 -3.22 9.72 -8.71
C ALA A 23 -3.84 8.71 -9.66
N ALA A 24 -3.32 7.48 -9.67
CA ALA A 24 -3.84 6.39 -10.49
C ALA A 24 -3.50 5.06 -9.82
N THR A 25 -4.34 4.05 -10.06
CA THR A 25 -4.13 2.72 -9.52
C THR A 25 -4.32 1.67 -10.60
N TRP A 26 -3.52 0.62 -10.53
CA TRP A 26 -3.66 -0.56 -11.40
C TRP A 26 -3.70 -1.80 -10.53
N TYR A 27 -4.60 -2.73 -10.87
CA TYR A 27 -4.76 -3.99 -10.16
C TYR A 27 -4.20 -5.12 -11.00
N GLY A 28 -3.59 -6.10 -10.35
CA GLY A 28 -3.10 -7.28 -11.04
C GLY A 28 -2.53 -8.31 -10.08
N PRO A 29 -2.18 -9.50 -10.60
CA PRO A 29 -1.57 -10.53 -9.75
C PRO A 29 -0.19 -10.09 -9.28
N GLY A 30 0.20 -10.59 -8.12
CA GLY A 30 1.53 -10.33 -7.60
C GLY A 30 2.61 -10.93 -8.49
N ARG A 31 3.80 -10.35 -8.44
CA ARG A 31 4.96 -10.81 -9.20
C ARG A 31 6.19 -10.90 -8.31
N GLY A 32 5.97 -11.12 -7.02
CA GLY A 32 7.05 -11.20 -6.04
C GLY A 32 7.57 -9.86 -5.56
N GLN A 33 6.93 -8.76 -5.96
CA GLN A 33 7.31 -7.43 -5.48
C GLN A 33 6.98 -7.31 -3.98
N ARG A 34 7.70 -6.44 -3.32
CA ARG A 34 7.55 -6.26 -1.88
C ARG A 34 6.47 -5.23 -1.60
N CYS A 35 5.54 -5.58 -0.70
CA CYS A 35 4.46 -4.68 -0.31
C CYS A 35 5.02 -3.51 0.52
N ALA A 36 4.62 -2.29 0.17
CA ALA A 36 5.07 -1.09 0.86
C ALA A 36 4.56 -0.99 2.30
N VAL A 37 3.50 -1.72 2.63
CA VAL A 37 2.90 -1.68 3.95
C VAL A 37 3.46 -2.77 4.87
N CYS A 38 3.29 -4.03 4.48
CA CYS A 38 3.62 -5.15 5.36
C CYS A 38 5.02 -5.73 5.12
N ASP A 39 5.69 -5.29 4.06
CA ASP A 39 7.04 -5.72 3.69
C ASP A 39 7.13 -7.19 3.27
N HIS A 40 5.99 -7.88 3.14
CA HIS A 40 5.95 -9.23 2.60
C HIS A 40 5.82 -9.18 1.08
N ARG A 41 6.25 -10.26 0.42
CA ARG A 41 6.13 -10.32 -1.04
C ARG A 41 4.68 -10.50 -1.45
N ILE A 42 4.33 -9.89 -2.58
CA ILE A 42 3.01 -10.04 -3.18
C ILE A 42 3.09 -11.23 -4.13
N LEU A 43 2.51 -12.36 -3.71
CA LEU A 43 2.61 -13.62 -4.44
C LEU A 43 1.69 -13.63 -5.65
N GLY A 44 1.98 -14.52 -6.61
CA GLY A 44 1.18 -14.63 -7.83
C GLY A 44 -0.28 -15.01 -7.59
N SER A 45 -0.58 -15.64 -6.44
CA SER A 45 -1.94 -15.97 -6.04
C SER A 45 -2.65 -14.82 -5.33
N GLU A 46 -1.96 -13.72 -5.09
CA GLU A 46 -2.50 -12.57 -4.37
C GLU A 46 -2.72 -11.40 -5.32
N LEU A 47 -3.75 -10.61 -5.04
CA LEU A 47 -4.02 -9.39 -5.80
C LEU A 47 -3.14 -8.26 -5.28
N GLY A 48 -2.43 -7.62 -6.20
CA GLY A 48 -1.60 -6.48 -5.89
C GLY A 48 -2.15 -5.21 -6.52
N ILE A 49 -1.71 -4.08 -6.00
CA ILE A 49 -2.07 -2.76 -6.53
C ILE A 49 -0.79 -1.97 -6.73
N ASP A 50 -0.66 -1.37 -7.91
CA ASP A 50 0.34 -0.35 -8.19
C ASP A 50 -0.34 1.00 -8.06
N CYS A 51 0.17 1.83 -7.17
CA CYS A 51 -0.40 3.14 -6.85
C CYS A 51 0.59 4.21 -7.25
N ASP A 52 0.23 5.04 -8.22
CA ASP A 52 1.06 6.18 -8.62
C ASP A 52 0.76 7.36 -7.71
N ILE A 53 1.79 7.85 -7.06
CA ILE A 53 1.70 9.02 -6.19
C ILE A 53 1.95 10.27 -7.03
N PRO A 54 1.27 11.40 -6.72
CA PRO A 54 1.46 12.63 -7.50
C PRO A 54 2.90 13.13 -7.60
N ASP A 55 3.78 12.74 -6.69
CA ASP A 55 5.18 13.15 -6.73
C ASP A 55 6.02 12.35 -7.74
N GLY A 56 5.41 11.39 -8.43
CA GLY A 56 6.10 10.59 -9.44
C GLY A 56 6.56 9.21 -8.96
N THR A 57 6.40 8.90 -7.67
CA THR A 57 6.76 7.57 -7.17
C THR A 57 5.61 6.59 -7.36
N THR A 58 5.94 5.30 -7.36
CA THR A 58 4.95 4.23 -7.45
C THR A 58 5.08 3.34 -6.22
N LEU A 59 3.96 3.13 -5.52
CA LEU A 59 3.88 2.19 -4.42
C LEU A 59 3.29 0.87 -4.92
N ARG A 60 3.83 -0.24 -4.42
CA ARG A 60 3.27 -1.56 -4.69
C ARG A 60 2.78 -2.15 -3.39
N LEU A 61 1.52 -2.56 -3.35
CA LEU A 61 0.88 -3.03 -2.13
C LEU A 61 0.00 -4.24 -2.42
N HIS A 62 -0.23 -5.06 -1.37
CA HIS A 62 -1.34 -6.00 -1.44
C HIS A 62 -2.65 -5.21 -1.51
N ALA A 63 -3.64 -5.73 -2.21
CA ALA A 63 -4.95 -5.07 -2.30
C ALA A 63 -5.53 -4.81 -0.91
N ARG A 64 -5.39 -5.79 0.01
CA ARG A 64 -5.87 -5.65 1.38
C ARG A 64 -5.14 -4.50 2.11
N CYS A 65 -3.84 -4.41 1.93
CA CYS A 65 -3.05 -3.35 2.56
C CYS A 65 -3.44 -1.98 2.01
N TYR A 66 -3.69 -1.91 0.71
CA TYR A 66 -4.16 -0.69 0.08
C TYR A 66 -5.49 -0.23 0.67
N GLU A 67 -6.44 -1.15 0.84
CA GLU A 67 -7.76 -0.80 1.35
C GLU A 67 -7.67 -0.18 2.75
N VAL A 68 -6.85 -0.75 3.63
CA VAL A 68 -6.70 -0.23 4.98
C VAL A 68 -6.01 1.14 4.95
N TRP A 69 -4.93 1.26 4.19
CA TRP A 69 -4.22 2.54 4.05
C TRP A 69 -5.15 3.63 3.48
N HIS A 70 -5.89 3.30 2.44
CA HIS A 70 -6.80 4.24 1.80
C HIS A 70 -7.90 4.70 2.75
N SER A 71 -8.43 3.79 3.57
CA SER A 71 -9.45 4.15 4.54
C SER A 71 -8.91 5.09 5.62
N LEU A 72 -7.64 4.95 5.99
CA LEU A 72 -7.01 5.86 6.95
C LEU A 72 -6.78 7.25 6.38
N LEU A 73 -6.57 7.35 5.06
CA LEU A 73 -6.45 8.66 4.41
C LEU A 73 -7.76 9.44 4.47
N ALA A 74 -8.88 8.73 4.51
CA ALA A 74 -10.22 9.34 4.50
C ALA A 74 -10.68 9.82 5.87
N THR A 75 -9.95 9.50 6.93
CA THR A 75 -10.35 9.89 8.30
C THR A 75 -9.79 11.25 8.73
#